data_779876551cb7582ecb1050c812886105
#
_entry.id   779876551cb7582ecb1050c812886105
#
_cell.length_a   1.000
_cell.length_b   1.000
_cell.length_c   1.000
_cell.angle_alpha   90.00
_cell.angle_beta   90.00
_cell.angle_gamma   90.00
#
_symmetry.space_group_name_H-M   'P 1'
#
loop_
_entity.id
_entity.type
_entity.pdbx_description
1 polymer ?
#
loop_
_entity_poly.entity_id
_entity_poly.type
_entity_poly.pdbx_seq_one_letter_code
_entity_poly.pdbx_strand_id
1 'polypeptide(L)'
;MEKVKISSAHQSSNRSENKSSHNQNCDEWSKLDLVQLQAKLKTSSDGLSQADATQRLAQYGPNELVEEKPNLLLKFLSYFWGPIPWMIEAAIILSALAKHWADFFIILVLLLSNVLVGFWEEHQAGNAIAALKAKLANKARVRRDTQWQNLSASELVPGDVIRMRMGDIVPADARLLNGDPVEVDQSSLTGESLPVVKSAGETVYSGSIIRQGEIEAIVYATGANRKSFSACGA
;
A
#
# COMPACT_ATOMS: atom_id res chain seq x y z
N MET A 1 9.97 -22.96 26.66
CA MET A 1 8.97 -22.05 26.07
C MET A 1 9.36 -20.56 26.08
N GLU A 2 10.50 -20.19 26.65
CA GLU A 2 10.95 -18.79 26.86
C GLU A 2 11.76 -18.18 25.69
N LYS A 3 12.42 -19.01 24.89
CA LYS A 3 13.25 -18.52 23.75
C LYS A 3 12.48 -18.01 22.52
N VAL A 4 11.20 -18.32 22.36
CA VAL A 4 10.38 -17.88 21.22
C VAL A 4 9.81 -16.47 21.43
N LYS A 5 9.61 -16.05 22.69
CA LYS A 5 9.08 -14.71 23.01
C LYS A 5 10.10 -13.58 22.84
N ILE A 6 11.40 -13.87 22.98
CA ILE A 6 12.47 -12.86 22.87
C ILE A 6 12.75 -12.50 21.40
N SER A 7 12.59 -13.46 20.48
CA SER A 7 12.81 -13.22 19.05
C SER A 7 11.73 -12.32 18.41
N SER A 8 10.48 -12.45 18.84
CA SER A 8 9.37 -11.64 18.31
C SER A 8 9.39 -10.19 18.83
N ALA A 9 9.85 -9.97 20.05
CA ALA A 9 9.99 -8.63 20.63
C ALA A 9 11.13 -7.83 20.00
N HIS A 10 12.24 -8.49 19.62
CA HIS A 10 13.38 -7.83 18.98
C HIS A 10 13.11 -7.46 17.51
N GLN A 11 12.28 -8.24 16.80
CA GLN A 11 11.84 -7.90 15.45
C GLN A 11 10.81 -6.76 15.42
N SER A 12 9.94 -6.65 16.43
CA SER A 12 8.97 -5.56 16.52
C SER A 12 9.63 -4.23 16.91
N SER A 13 10.67 -4.24 17.78
CA SER A 13 11.44 -3.06 18.17
C SER A 13 12.23 -2.49 16.98
N ASN A 14 12.96 -3.30 16.24
CA ASN A 14 13.69 -2.85 15.05
C ASN A 14 12.78 -2.32 13.93
N ARG A 15 11.53 -2.81 13.85
CA ARG A 15 10.56 -2.35 12.85
C ARG A 15 9.93 -1.01 13.21
N SER A 16 9.76 -0.72 14.52
CA SER A 16 9.24 0.56 15.00
C SER A 16 10.31 1.67 14.93
N GLU A 17 11.56 1.38 15.21
CA GLU A 17 12.67 2.34 15.10
C GLU A 17 12.96 2.71 13.63
N ASN A 18 12.87 1.75 12.71
CA ASN A 18 13.04 2.00 11.28
C ASN A 18 11.86 2.81 10.68
N LYS A 19 10.63 2.65 11.20
CA LYS A 19 9.47 3.46 10.82
C LYS A 19 9.56 4.92 11.31
N SER A 20 10.10 5.14 12.51
CA SER A 20 10.22 6.50 13.08
C SER A 20 11.32 7.32 12.40
N SER A 21 12.46 6.73 12.09
CA SER A 21 13.55 7.39 11.37
C SER A 21 13.19 7.72 9.90
N HIS A 22 12.37 6.88 9.27
CA HIS A 22 11.95 7.08 7.88
C HIS A 22 10.87 8.17 7.76
N ASN A 23 9.97 8.29 8.73
CA ASN A 23 8.94 9.33 8.75
C ASN A 23 9.54 10.73 8.96
N GLN A 24 10.62 10.86 9.74
CA GLN A 24 11.34 12.12 9.94
C GLN A 24 12.00 12.61 8.63
N ASN A 25 12.49 11.70 7.80
CA ASN A 25 13.09 12.06 6.50
C ASN A 25 12.10 12.69 5.53
N CYS A 26 10.85 12.23 5.48
CA CYS A 26 9.85 12.76 4.54
C CYS A 26 9.43 14.20 4.87
N ASP A 27 9.33 14.55 6.16
CA ASP A 27 9.04 15.92 6.59
C ASP A 27 10.19 16.88 6.29
N GLU A 28 11.41 16.42 6.38
CA GLU A 28 12.59 17.18 5.99
C GLU A 28 12.62 17.43 4.47
N TRP A 29 12.34 16.40 3.66
CA TRP A 29 12.37 16.51 2.20
C TRP A 29 11.27 17.41 1.63
N SER A 30 10.11 17.47 2.28
CA SER A 30 9.03 18.38 1.88
C SER A 30 9.36 19.87 2.07
N LYS A 31 10.38 20.19 2.89
CA LYS A 31 10.80 21.57 3.19
C LYS A 31 12.03 22.02 2.42
N LEU A 32 12.75 21.09 1.77
CA LEU A 32 13.95 21.39 1.01
C LEU A 32 13.61 22.18 -0.26
N ASP A 33 14.51 23.05 -0.68
CA ASP A 33 14.44 23.64 -2.01
C ASP A 33 14.68 22.60 -3.11
N LEU A 34 14.18 22.86 -4.31
CA LEU A 34 14.18 21.91 -5.43
C LEU A 34 15.61 21.43 -5.77
N VAL A 35 16.59 22.35 -5.78
CA VAL A 35 17.99 22.03 -6.04
C VAL A 35 18.57 21.11 -4.95
N GLN A 36 18.26 21.40 -3.70
CA GLN A 36 18.70 20.57 -2.56
C GLN A 36 18.05 19.18 -2.58
N LEU A 37 16.77 19.11 -2.97
CA LEU A 37 16.05 17.85 -3.10
C LEU A 37 16.65 16.98 -4.20
N GLN A 38 16.94 17.56 -5.37
CA GLN A 38 17.59 16.84 -6.48
C GLN A 38 18.96 16.30 -6.08
N ALA A 39 19.77 17.12 -5.41
CA ALA A 39 21.10 16.72 -4.92
C ALA A 39 21.00 15.58 -3.89
N LYS A 40 20.06 15.65 -2.96
CA LYS A 40 19.83 14.64 -1.92
C LYS A 40 19.32 13.32 -2.50
N LEU A 41 18.41 13.39 -3.46
CA LEU A 41 17.88 12.23 -4.17
C LEU A 41 18.84 11.70 -5.27
N LYS A 42 19.96 12.39 -5.51
CA LYS A 42 20.91 12.07 -6.59
C LYS A 42 20.18 11.81 -7.91
N THR A 43 19.32 12.74 -8.29
CA THR A 43 18.51 12.68 -9.50
C THR A 43 18.63 13.99 -10.27
N SER A 44 18.39 13.93 -11.57
CA SER A 44 18.34 15.10 -12.45
C SER A 44 16.99 15.22 -13.12
N SER A 45 16.77 16.31 -13.85
CA SER A 45 15.61 16.47 -14.73
C SER A 45 15.50 15.35 -15.78
N ASP A 46 16.60 14.67 -16.09
CA ASP A 46 16.66 13.59 -17.08
C ASP A 46 16.17 12.23 -16.56
N GLY A 47 15.84 12.18 -15.27
CA GLY A 47 15.34 10.99 -14.58
C GLY A 47 16.48 10.11 -14.05
N LEU A 48 16.09 8.96 -13.49
CA LEU A 48 17.00 7.94 -12.98
C LEU A 48 17.39 6.96 -14.08
N SER A 49 18.52 6.26 -13.87
CA SER A 49 18.80 5.06 -14.67
C SER A 49 17.88 3.90 -14.24
N GLN A 50 17.60 2.98 -15.15
CA GLN A 50 16.81 1.79 -14.82
C GLN A 50 17.49 0.92 -13.75
N ALA A 51 18.83 0.89 -13.74
CA ALA A 51 19.60 0.17 -12.74
C ALA A 51 19.42 0.78 -11.33
N ASP A 52 19.54 2.12 -11.22
CA ASP A 52 19.33 2.83 -9.96
C ASP A 52 17.89 2.68 -9.46
N ALA A 53 16.92 2.76 -10.36
CA ALA A 53 15.50 2.57 -10.03
C ALA A 53 15.24 1.16 -9.46
N THR A 54 15.83 0.12 -10.04
CA THR A 54 15.70 -1.25 -9.55
C THR A 54 16.36 -1.41 -8.17
N GLN A 55 17.53 -0.83 -7.96
CA GLN A 55 18.20 -0.85 -6.67
C GLN A 55 17.37 -0.12 -5.60
N ARG A 56 16.80 1.04 -5.94
CA ARG A 56 15.93 1.80 -5.04
C ARG A 56 14.64 1.07 -4.74
N LEU A 57 14.04 0.39 -5.71
CA LEU A 57 12.85 -0.42 -5.51
C LEU A 57 13.11 -1.57 -4.51
N ALA A 58 14.29 -2.19 -4.56
CA ALA A 58 14.70 -3.20 -3.58
C ALA A 58 14.91 -2.60 -2.18
N GLN A 59 15.39 -1.35 -2.10
CA GLN A 59 15.67 -0.65 -0.84
C GLN A 59 14.41 -0.07 -0.19
N TYR A 60 13.56 0.64 -0.95
CA TYR A 60 12.39 1.35 -0.45
C TYR A 60 11.10 0.52 -0.50
N GLY A 61 11.09 -0.56 -1.28
CA GLY A 61 9.92 -1.38 -1.52
C GLY A 61 8.95 -0.75 -2.54
N PRO A 62 7.89 -1.49 -2.90
CA PRO A 62 6.88 -1.02 -3.85
C PRO A 62 6.09 0.17 -3.29
N ASN A 63 5.64 1.05 -4.19
CA ASN A 63 4.79 2.19 -3.85
C ASN A 63 3.33 1.75 -3.64
N GLU A 64 3.13 0.87 -2.67
CA GLU A 64 1.83 0.34 -2.26
C GLU A 64 1.68 0.50 -0.74
N LEU A 65 0.44 0.64 -0.29
CA LEU A 65 0.15 0.50 1.14
C LEU A 65 0.32 -0.96 1.53
N VAL A 66 1.13 -1.22 2.55
CA VAL A 66 1.37 -2.58 3.03
C VAL A 66 0.07 -3.15 3.59
N GLU A 67 -0.62 -3.98 2.82
CA GLU A 67 -1.70 -4.80 3.34
C GLU A 67 -1.08 -5.97 4.11
N GLU A 68 -1.41 -6.11 5.37
CA GLU A 68 -0.99 -7.27 6.17
C GLU A 68 -1.66 -8.52 5.59
N LYS A 69 -0.85 -9.42 5.06
CA LYS A 69 -1.35 -10.72 4.58
C LYS A 69 -1.72 -11.56 5.82
N PRO A 70 -3.00 -11.91 6.01
CA PRO A 70 -3.39 -12.74 7.12
C PRO A 70 -2.73 -14.13 6.99
N ASN A 71 -2.27 -14.68 8.12
CA ASN A 71 -1.73 -16.01 8.15
C ASN A 71 -2.83 -17.02 7.78
N LEU A 72 -2.61 -17.78 6.71
CA LEU A 72 -3.58 -18.76 6.19
C LEU A 72 -4.04 -19.76 7.24
N LEU A 73 -3.13 -20.21 8.14
CA LEU A 73 -3.49 -21.12 9.23
C LEU A 73 -4.40 -20.47 10.27
N LEU A 74 -4.12 -19.23 10.68
CA LEU A 74 -4.98 -18.50 11.62
C LEU A 74 -6.35 -18.22 10.99
N LYS A 75 -6.36 -17.93 9.71
CA LYS A 75 -7.58 -17.71 8.94
C LYS A 75 -8.41 -18.99 8.85
N PHE A 76 -7.78 -20.14 8.57
CA PHE A 76 -8.46 -21.43 8.57
C PHE A 76 -9.03 -21.78 9.96
N LEU A 77 -8.27 -21.54 11.03
CA LEU A 77 -8.76 -21.76 12.40
C LEU A 77 -9.93 -20.85 12.77
N SER A 78 -9.98 -19.65 12.21
CA SER A 78 -11.08 -18.69 12.50
C SER A 78 -12.45 -19.18 12.02
N TYR A 79 -12.51 -20.11 11.05
CA TYR A 79 -13.77 -20.73 10.62
C TYR A 79 -14.41 -21.62 11.68
N PHE A 80 -13.63 -22.11 12.64
CA PHE A 80 -14.15 -22.83 13.80
C PHE A 80 -14.60 -21.90 14.93
N TRP A 81 -14.33 -20.59 14.82
CA TRP A 81 -14.63 -19.60 15.85
C TRP A 81 -15.86 -18.77 15.46
N GLY A 82 -17.04 -19.23 15.87
CA GLY A 82 -18.28 -18.52 15.60
C GLY A 82 -19.50 -19.20 16.24
N PRO A 83 -20.66 -18.50 16.30
CA PRO A 83 -21.86 -19.04 16.95
C PRO A 83 -22.37 -20.33 16.27
N ILE A 84 -22.33 -20.39 14.93
CA ILE A 84 -22.80 -21.55 14.17
C ILE A 84 -21.83 -22.75 14.33
N PRO A 85 -20.51 -22.62 14.09
CA PRO A 85 -19.56 -23.69 14.40
C PRO A 85 -19.67 -24.22 15.82
N TRP A 86 -19.77 -23.37 16.83
CA TRP A 86 -19.89 -23.78 18.22
C TRP A 86 -21.12 -24.63 18.50
N MET A 87 -22.27 -24.33 17.87
CA MET A 87 -23.45 -25.20 17.99
C MET A 87 -23.22 -26.59 17.40
N ILE A 88 -22.50 -26.66 16.26
CA ILE A 88 -22.18 -27.95 15.60
C ILE A 88 -21.16 -28.72 16.45
N GLU A 89 -20.13 -28.04 16.99
CA GLU A 89 -19.13 -28.62 17.88
C GLU A 89 -19.77 -29.19 19.17
N ALA A 90 -20.69 -28.44 19.76
CA ALA A 90 -21.47 -28.91 20.91
C ALA A 90 -22.29 -30.16 20.56
N ALA A 91 -22.92 -30.22 19.37
CA ALA A 91 -23.64 -31.39 18.90
C ALA A 91 -22.73 -32.61 18.70
N ILE A 92 -21.51 -32.39 18.15
CA ILE A 92 -20.48 -33.43 18.00
C ILE A 92 -20.10 -34.01 19.38
N ILE A 93 -19.83 -33.17 20.37
CA ILE A 93 -19.47 -33.58 21.73
C ILE A 93 -20.60 -34.35 22.37
N LEU A 94 -21.85 -33.87 22.24
CA LEU A 94 -23.02 -34.54 22.81
C LEU A 94 -23.25 -35.92 22.18
N SER A 95 -23.11 -36.04 20.85
CA SER A 95 -23.23 -37.30 20.11
C SER A 95 -22.17 -38.31 20.55
N ALA A 96 -20.92 -37.86 20.80
CA ALA A 96 -19.85 -38.67 21.29
C ALA A 96 -20.13 -39.18 22.73
N LEU A 97 -20.64 -38.31 23.61
CA LEU A 97 -21.05 -38.69 24.99
C LEU A 97 -22.19 -39.69 25.00
N ALA A 98 -23.15 -39.54 24.10
CA ALA A 98 -24.27 -40.48 23.93
C ALA A 98 -23.86 -41.80 23.25
N LYS A 99 -22.59 -41.97 22.86
CA LYS A 99 -22.05 -43.12 22.12
C LYS A 99 -22.73 -43.39 20.77
N HIS A 100 -23.35 -42.37 20.17
CA HIS A 100 -23.96 -42.40 18.85
C HIS A 100 -22.90 -42.13 17.77
N TRP A 101 -22.03 -43.08 17.49
CA TRP A 101 -20.88 -42.94 16.61
C TRP A 101 -21.27 -42.60 15.16
N ALA A 102 -22.44 -43.09 14.68
CA ALA A 102 -22.91 -42.79 13.35
C ALA A 102 -23.22 -41.27 13.19
N ASP A 103 -23.94 -40.68 14.14
CA ASP A 103 -24.29 -39.27 14.16
C ASP A 103 -23.05 -38.42 14.32
N PHE A 104 -22.11 -38.83 15.19
CA PHE A 104 -20.81 -38.15 15.35
C PHE A 104 -20.06 -38.00 14.03
N PHE A 105 -19.90 -39.08 13.26
CA PHE A 105 -19.17 -39.01 11.99
C PHE A 105 -19.91 -38.19 10.93
N ILE A 106 -21.23 -38.26 10.87
CA ILE A 106 -22.04 -37.49 9.92
C ILE A 106 -21.89 -35.99 10.20
N ILE A 107 -22.03 -35.58 11.48
CA ILE A 107 -21.91 -34.16 11.86
C ILE A 107 -20.47 -33.66 11.67
N LEU A 108 -19.47 -34.49 11.96
CA LEU A 108 -18.07 -34.15 11.74
C LEU A 108 -17.77 -33.92 10.25
N VAL A 109 -18.26 -34.80 9.36
CA VAL A 109 -18.10 -34.63 7.91
C VAL A 109 -18.79 -33.35 7.41
N LEU A 110 -19.99 -33.06 7.94
CA LEU A 110 -20.70 -31.83 7.62
C LEU A 110 -19.92 -30.57 8.07
N LEU A 111 -19.35 -30.59 9.28
CA LEU A 111 -18.54 -29.49 9.77
C LEU A 111 -17.31 -29.26 8.88
N LEU A 112 -16.56 -30.30 8.57
CA LEU A 112 -15.37 -30.23 7.73
C LEU A 112 -15.71 -29.77 6.32
N SER A 113 -16.82 -30.27 5.73
CA SER A 113 -17.26 -29.85 4.40
C SER A 113 -17.62 -28.37 4.39
N ASN A 114 -18.31 -27.87 5.40
CA ASN A 114 -18.69 -26.46 5.52
C ASN A 114 -17.46 -25.54 5.63
N VAL A 115 -16.50 -25.92 6.47
CA VAL A 115 -15.23 -25.19 6.61
C VAL A 115 -14.44 -25.18 5.30
N LEU A 116 -14.39 -26.32 4.59
CA LEU A 116 -13.67 -26.45 3.33
C LEU A 116 -14.28 -25.55 2.23
N VAL A 117 -15.60 -25.58 2.11
CA VAL A 117 -16.34 -24.76 1.15
C VAL A 117 -16.16 -23.28 1.46
N GLY A 118 -16.31 -22.86 2.72
CA GLY A 118 -16.12 -21.46 3.11
C GLY A 118 -14.70 -20.96 2.84
N PHE A 119 -13.69 -21.78 3.14
CA PHE A 119 -12.30 -21.44 2.82
C PHE A 119 -12.05 -21.31 1.32
N TRP A 120 -12.64 -22.20 0.52
CA TRP A 120 -12.53 -22.14 -0.95
C TRP A 120 -13.18 -20.89 -1.53
N GLU A 121 -14.41 -20.58 -1.12
CA GLU A 121 -15.15 -19.40 -1.58
C GLU A 121 -14.39 -18.11 -1.26
N GLU A 122 -13.88 -17.97 -0.03
CA GLU A 122 -13.13 -16.77 0.36
C GLU A 122 -11.81 -16.64 -0.40
N HIS A 123 -11.12 -17.77 -0.64
CA HIS A 123 -9.89 -17.74 -1.44
C HIS A 123 -10.17 -17.31 -2.89
N GLN A 124 -11.26 -17.79 -3.49
CA GLN A 124 -11.66 -17.40 -4.83
C GLN A 124 -12.08 -15.92 -4.90
N ALA A 125 -12.84 -15.44 -3.92
CA ALA A 125 -13.23 -14.03 -3.82
C ALA A 125 -12.02 -13.12 -3.66
N GLY A 126 -11.05 -13.49 -2.82
CA GLY A 126 -9.79 -12.77 -2.64
C GLY A 126 -8.98 -12.64 -3.94
N ASN A 127 -8.90 -13.70 -4.72
CA ASN A 127 -8.21 -13.70 -6.00
C ASN A 127 -8.92 -12.80 -7.05
N ALA A 128 -10.26 -12.79 -7.06
CA ALA A 128 -11.05 -11.93 -7.95
C ALA A 128 -10.83 -10.44 -7.61
N ILE A 129 -10.80 -10.08 -6.32
CA ILE A 129 -10.51 -8.72 -5.86
C ILE A 129 -9.08 -8.32 -6.24
N ALA A 130 -8.10 -9.21 -6.05
CA ALA A 130 -6.70 -8.95 -6.42
C ALA A 130 -6.56 -8.72 -7.93
N ALA A 131 -7.23 -9.52 -8.77
CA ALA A 131 -7.22 -9.34 -10.22
C ALA A 131 -7.87 -8.02 -10.65
N LEU A 132 -8.94 -7.58 -9.97
CA LEU A 132 -9.59 -6.28 -10.22
C LEU A 132 -8.67 -5.13 -9.81
N LYS A 133 -8.04 -5.20 -8.63
CA LYS A 133 -7.05 -4.22 -8.18
C LYS A 133 -5.89 -4.09 -9.17
N ALA A 134 -5.39 -5.20 -9.72
CA ALA A 134 -4.32 -5.19 -10.71
C ALA A 134 -4.73 -4.51 -12.03
N LYS A 135 -5.99 -4.67 -12.46
CA LYS A 135 -6.51 -3.97 -13.65
C LYS A 135 -6.74 -2.49 -13.44
N LEU A 136 -7.06 -2.08 -12.22
CA LEU A 136 -7.27 -0.69 -11.81
C LEU A 136 -5.97 0.00 -11.35
N ALA A 137 -4.83 -0.70 -11.40
CA ALA A 137 -3.55 -0.14 -10.99
C ALA A 137 -3.25 1.13 -11.80
N ASN A 138 -3.06 2.23 -11.09
CA ASN A 138 -2.71 3.50 -11.70
C ASN A 138 -1.38 3.37 -12.45
N LYS A 139 -1.35 3.87 -13.68
CA LYS A 139 -0.13 3.97 -14.48
C LYS A 139 0.46 5.35 -14.29
N ALA A 140 1.77 5.42 -14.17
CA ALA A 140 2.51 6.67 -14.13
C ALA A 140 3.41 6.79 -15.35
N ARG A 141 3.49 7.99 -15.93
CA ARG A 141 4.44 8.28 -17.00
C ARG A 141 5.73 8.75 -16.37
N VAL A 142 6.78 7.95 -16.48
CA VAL A 142 8.05 8.12 -15.77
C VAL A 142 9.18 8.30 -16.79
N ARG A 143 10.14 9.16 -16.45
CA ARG A 143 11.36 9.35 -17.25
C ARG A 143 12.50 8.56 -16.62
N ARG A 144 12.98 7.54 -17.35
CA ARG A 144 14.17 6.75 -16.98
C ARG A 144 15.05 6.59 -18.20
N ASP A 145 16.36 6.61 -18.01
CA ASP A 145 17.34 6.58 -19.10
C ASP A 145 17.02 7.63 -20.20
N THR A 146 16.61 8.83 -19.79
CA THR A 146 16.19 9.95 -20.65
C THR A 146 14.93 9.70 -21.50
N GLN A 147 14.28 8.54 -21.36
CA GLN A 147 13.09 8.13 -22.13
C GLN A 147 11.83 8.10 -21.26
N TRP A 148 10.71 8.54 -21.84
CA TRP A 148 9.41 8.43 -21.21
C TRP A 148 8.82 7.04 -21.40
N GLN A 149 8.47 6.39 -20.27
CA GLN A 149 7.83 5.08 -20.25
C GLN A 149 6.62 5.08 -19.30
N ASN A 150 5.65 4.20 -19.58
CA ASN A 150 4.51 4.00 -18.71
C ASN A 150 4.78 2.80 -17.81
N LEU A 151 4.82 3.06 -16.51
CA LEU A 151 5.03 2.04 -15.47
C LEU A 151 3.80 1.95 -14.56
N SER A 152 3.70 0.86 -13.84
CA SER A 152 2.75 0.78 -12.72
C SER A 152 3.16 1.78 -11.65
N ALA A 153 2.19 2.49 -11.05
CA ALA A 153 2.47 3.38 -9.93
C ALA A 153 3.17 2.66 -8.75
N SER A 154 3.00 1.34 -8.63
CA SER A 154 3.69 0.51 -7.63
C SER A 154 5.20 0.42 -7.83
N GLU A 155 5.70 0.64 -9.05
CA GLU A 155 7.12 0.56 -9.38
C GLU A 155 7.86 1.90 -9.22
N LEU A 156 7.14 2.94 -8.79
CA LEU A 156 7.73 4.26 -8.54
C LEU A 156 8.67 4.22 -7.34
N VAL A 157 9.80 4.92 -7.48
CA VAL A 157 10.80 5.07 -6.43
C VAL A 157 11.11 6.54 -6.17
N PRO A 158 11.61 6.90 -4.97
CA PRO A 158 12.09 8.24 -4.70
C PRO A 158 13.21 8.62 -5.67
N GLY A 159 13.05 9.78 -6.32
CA GLY A 159 13.95 10.29 -7.37
C GLY A 159 13.45 10.07 -8.79
N ASP A 160 12.37 9.32 -9.01
CA ASP A 160 11.74 9.25 -10.34
C ASP A 160 11.17 10.60 -10.75
N VAL A 161 11.34 10.94 -12.03
CA VAL A 161 10.69 12.09 -12.65
C VAL A 161 9.42 11.60 -13.33
N ILE A 162 8.28 12.13 -12.89
CA ILE A 162 6.96 11.78 -13.43
C ILE A 162 6.36 12.94 -14.18
N ARG A 163 5.51 12.66 -15.14
CA ARG A 163 4.73 13.64 -15.89
C ARG A 163 3.25 13.40 -15.61
N MET A 164 2.57 14.45 -15.20
CA MET A 164 1.16 14.41 -14.84
C MET A 164 0.38 15.36 -15.73
N ARG A 165 -0.80 14.94 -16.15
CA ARG A 165 -1.72 15.67 -17.04
C ARG A 165 -3.09 15.78 -16.40
N MET A 166 -3.91 16.63 -16.99
CA MET A 166 -5.32 16.74 -16.63
C MET A 166 -6.01 15.36 -16.60
N GLY A 167 -6.66 15.06 -15.50
CA GLY A 167 -7.33 13.78 -15.23
C GLY A 167 -6.48 12.73 -14.53
N ASP A 168 -5.15 12.92 -14.45
CA ASP A 168 -4.28 11.99 -13.76
C ASP A 168 -4.43 12.10 -12.23
N ILE A 169 -4.38 10.95 -11.58
CA ILE A 169 -4.25 10.87 -10.12
C ILE A 169 -2.76 10.88 -9.78
N VAL A 170 -2.35 11.76 -8.88
CA VAL A 170 -0.96 11.86 -8.40
C VAL A 170 -0.57 10.53 -7.74
N PRO A 171 0.43 9.79 -8.28
CA PRO A 171 0.69 8.41 -7.87
C PRO A 171 1.55 8.30 -6.60
N ALA A 172 2.28 9.36 -6.27
CA ALA A 172 3.18 9.41 -5.10
C ALA A 172 3.37 10.87 -4.69
N ASP A 173 3.91 11.13 -3.50
CA ASP A 173 4.21 12.49 -3.08
C ASP A 173 5.36 13.05 -3.93
N ALA A 174 5.12 14.17 -4.58
CA ALA A 174 6.05 14.72 -5.55
C ALA A 174 6.21 16.24 -5.42
N ARG A 175 7.37 16.73 -5.85
CA ARG A 175 7.70 18.15 -5.96
C ARG A 175 7.64 18.54 -7.41
N LEU A 176 6.85 19.56 -7.72
CA LEU A 176 6.69 20.07 -9.07
C LEU A 176 8.02 20.68 -9.57
N LEU A 177 8.43 20.29 -10.80
CA LEU A 177 9.70 20.69 -11.40
C LEU A 177 9.51 21.88 -12.33
N ASN A 178 9.06 21.58 -13.54
CA ASN A 178 8.92 22.52 -14.65
C ASN A 178 7.56 22.31 -15.30
N GLY A 179 6.97 23.40 -15.75
CA GLY A 179 5.68 23.43 -16.43
C GLY A 179 4.87 24.65 -16.06
N ASP A 180 3.73 24.77 -16.69
CA ASP A 180 2.76 25.81 -16.35
C ASP A 180 2.08 25.46 -15.00
N PRO A 181 1.57 26.46 -14.27
CA PRO A 181 0.81 26.23 -13.06
C PRO A 181 -0.34 25.26 -13.32
N VAL A 182 -0.54 24.30 -12.41
CA VAL A 182 -1.59 23.28 -12.51
C VAL A 182 -2.64 23.47 -11.43
N GLU A 183 -3.89 23.18 -11.76
CA GLU A 183 -4.95 23.09 -10.76
C GLU A 183 -5.01 21.69 -10.22
N VAL A 184 -4.90 21.56 -8.90
CA VAL A 184 -4.87 20.28 -8.18
C VAL A 184 -6.06 20.21 -7.22
N ASP A 185 -6.87 19.20 -7.39
CA ASP A 185 -7.96 18.86 -6.47
C ASP A 185 -7.40 17.97 -5.36
N GLN A 186 -7.42 18.48 -4.15
CA GLN A 186 -6.96 17.80 -2.94
C GLN A 186 -8.13 17.44 -2.00
N SER A 187 -9.37 17.51 -2.48
CA SER A 187 -10.59 17.29 -1.67
C SER A 187 -10.61 15.93 -0.96
N SER A 188 -10.06 14.90 -1.59
CA SER A 188 -9.92 13.57 -0.98
C SER A 188 -8.98 13.53 0.23
N LEU A 189 -8.10 14.52 0.38
CA LEU A 189 -7.10 14.60 1.44
C LEU A 189 -7.47 15.65 2.50
N THR A 190 -7.89 16.84 2.05
CA THR A 190 -8.17 18.00 2.93
C THR A 190 -9.62 18.15 3.28
N GLY A 191 -10.53 17.54 2.51
CA GLY A 191 -11.98 17.78 2.59
C GLY A 191 -12.43 19.10 1.94
N GLU A 192 -11.51 19.94 1.47
CA GLU A 192 -11.81 21.19 0.78
C GLU A 192 -12.12 20.94 -0.69
N SER A 193 -13.29 21.39 -1.15
CA SER A 193 -13.79 21.10 -2.50
C SER A 193 -13.21 21.99 -3.60
N LEU A 194 -12.48 23.05 -3.25
CA LEU A 194 -11.91 23.97 -4.24
C LEU A 194 -10.53 23.49 -4.69
N PRO A 195 -10.28 23.41 -6.02
CA PRO A 195 -8.95 23.13 -6.53
C PRO A 195 -7.96 24.24 -6.14
N VAL A 196 -6.73 23.86 -5.88
CA VAL A 196 -5.64 24.75 -5.53
C VAL A 196 -4.69 24.84 -6.71
N VAL A 197 -4.32 26.07 -7.10
CA VAL A 197 -3.30 26.29 -8.12
C VAL A 197 -1.93 26.03 -7.50
N LYS A 198 -1.15 25.19 -8.16
CA LYS A 198 0.21 24.80 -7.78
C LYS A 198 1.20 25.13 -8.87
N SER A 199 2.31 25.71 -8.48
CA SER A 199 3.41 26.13 -9.35
C SER A 199 4.66 25.26 -9.16
N ALA A 200 5.63 25.41 -10.06
CA ALA A 200 6.93 24.77 -9.92
C ALA A 200 7.56 25.06 -8.55
N GLY A 201 8.18 24.05 -7.95
CA GLY A 201 8.73 24.11 -6.60
C GLY A 201 7.74 23.79 -5.47
N GLU A 202 6.44 23.70 -5.75
CA GLU A 202 5.44 23.31 -4.75
C GLU A 202 5.26 21.80 -4.68
N THR A 203 4.65 21.35 -3.60
CA THR A 203 4.41 19.92 -3.34
C THR A 203 2.99 19.52 -3.72
N VAL A 204 2.86 18.36 -4.34
CA VAL A 204 1.60 17.65 -4.56
C VAL A 204 1.64 16.30 -3.84
N TYR A 205 0.49 15.88 -3.34
CA TYR A 205 0.36 14.67 -2.54
C TYR A 205 -0.33 13.55 -3.30
N SER A 206 0.08 12.32 -3.01
CA SER A 206 -0.52 11.11 -3.56
C SER A 206 -2.03 11.08 -3.33
N GLY A 207 -2.80 10.73 -4.37
CA GLY A 207 -4.26 10.68 -4.33
C GLY A 207 -4.96 11.98 -4.73
N SER A 208 -4.23 13.09 -4.90
CA SER A 208 -4.77 14.31 -5.51
C SER A 208 -5.03 14.11 -7.01
N ILE A 209 -5.91 14.90 -7.60
CA ILE A 209 -6.26 14.83 -9.03
C ILE A 209 -5.83 16.13 -9.73
N ILE A 210 -5.15 16.01 -10.85
CA ILE A 210 -4.83 17.16 -11.69
C ILE A 210 -6.09 17.56 -12.47
N ARG A 211 -6.65 18.72 -12.18
CA ARG A 211 -7.87 19.25 -12.83
C ARG A 211 -7.58 19.98 -14.13
N GLN A 212 -6.45 20.70 -14.16
CA GLN A 212 -6.04 21.48 -15.34
C GLN A 212 -4.53 21.57 -15.42
N GLY A 213 -3.99 21.56 -16.65
CA GLY A 213 -2.57 21.73 -16.96
C GLY A 213 -1.82 20.41 -17.12
N GLU A 214 -0.52 20.55 -17.35
CA GLU A 214 0.46 19.46 -17.48
C GLU A 214 1.76 19.89 -16.81
N ILE A 215 2.35 19.03 -15.97
CA ILE A 215 3.55 19.38 -15.23
C ILE A 215 4.42 18.15 -14.98
N GLU A 216 5.73 18.37 -14.90
CA GLU A 216 6.70 17.39 -14.47
C GLU A 216 6.97 17.54 -12.97
N ALA A 217 7.22 16.42 -12.29
CA ALA A 217 7.49 16.40 -10.85
C ALA A 217 8.50 15.32 -10.47
N ILE A 218 9.27 15.56 -9.42
CA ILE A 218 10.15 14.56 -8.81
C ILE A 218 9.42 13.91 -7.66
N VAL A 219 9.34 12.57 -7.66
CA VAL A 219 8.86 11.77 -6.55
C VAL A 219 9.86 11.82 -5.41
N TYR A 220 9.41 12.20 -4.20
CA TYR A 220 10.27 12.21 -3.03
C TYR A 220 9.85 11.20 -1.96
N ALA A 221 8.58 10.75 -1.94
CA ALA A 221 8.10 9.76 -1.00
C ALA A 221 7.13 8.77 -1.65
N THR A 222 7.31 7.48 -1.34
CA THR A 222 6.53 6.36 -1.89
C THR A 222 6.08 5.40 -0.80
N GLY A 223 5.06 4.59 -1.07
CA GLY A 223 4.57 3.51 -0.19
C GLY A 223 4.14 3.99 1.19
N ALA A 224 4.63 3.33 2.22
CA ALA A 224 4.33 3.65 3.61
C ALA A 224 4.94 4.98 4.08
N ASN A 225 5.84 5.58 3.30
CA ASN A 225 6.53 6.83 3.60
C ASN A 225 5.82 8.06 3.02
N ARG A 226 4.68 7.87 2.33
CA ARG A 226 3.84 8.97 1.87
C ARG A 226 3.27 9.74 3.06
N LYS A 227 3.18 11.05 2.96
CA LYS A 227 2.43 11.84 3.95
C LYS A 227 0.97 11.39 3.95
N SER A 228 0.59 10.66 4.98
CA SER A 228 -0.82 10.54 5.30
C SER A 228 -1.26 11.88 5.87
N PHE A 229 -2.13 12.60 5.17
CA PHE A 229 -2.63 13.91 5.60
C PHE A 229 -3.29 13.89 6.99
N SER A 230 -3.71 12.71 7.47
CA SER A 230 -4.23 12.51 8.82
C SER A 230 -3.21 12.77 9.96
N ALA A 231 -1.92 12.88 9.65
CA ALA A 231 -0.89 13.13 10.66
C ALA A 231 -0.47 14.60 10.80
N CYS A 232 -0.98 15.51 9.96
CA CYS A 232 -0.59 16.93 9.93
C CYS A 232 -1.74 17.92 10.22
N GLY A 233 -2.87 17.44 10.69
CA GLY A 233 -4.04 18.28 10.98
C GLY A 233 -4.53 18.13 12.39
N ALA A 234 -3.89 18.74 13.35
CA ALA A 234 -4.41 19.18 14.64
C ALA A 234 -3.54 20.33 15.14
#